data_1e329ee4a8e0b1d9a0789550fc625a67
#
_entry.id   1e329ee4a8e0b1d9a0789550fc625a67
#
_cell.length_a   1.000
_cell.length_b   1.000
_cell.length_c   1.000
_cell.angle_alpha   90.00
_cell.angle_beta   90.00
_cell.angle_gamma   90.00
#
_symmetry.space_group_name_H-M   'P 1'
#
loop_
_entity.id
_entity.type
_entity.pdbx_description
1 polymer ?
#
loop_
_entity_poly.entity_id
_entity_poly.type
_entity_poly.pdbx_seq_one_letter_code
_entity_poly.pdbx_strand_id
1 'polypeptide(L)'
;MYINMKDYGLTGINKTKDTRAIQRALNRGRCKPTTVYIPKGTYDICKPLTIYGNTTLLLDNETILRRCHSGPLLKNGHRFGFYRGYNGHSHIHIKGGKFDMNGVSYPYNNTAMCIGHAEDIQLIGVTIKNVVSGHAIDACGINGLYIKSCSFEGFIDYSGERFYSEAIQLDIQVPGAFPKFGTTDGTITKNVVIEDCYFGPSELPEMGSWNRAIGSHAS
;
A
#
# COMPACT_ATOMS: atom_id res chain seq x y z
N MET A 1 10.22 11.72 -15.56
CA MET A 1 11.59 11.52 -14.98
C MET A 1 11.74 10.07 -14.59
N TYR A 2 12.86 9.42 -14.91
CA TYR A 2 13.17 8.06 -14.48
C TYR A 2 14.27 8.09 -13.43
N ILE A 3 14.07 7.39 -12.30
CA ILE A 3 15.01 7.29 -11.18
C ILE A 3 15.30 5.81 -10.94
N ASN A 4 16.53 5.39 -11.21
CA ASN A 4 16.99 4.06 -10.81
C ASN A 4 17.61 4.16 -9.40
N MET A 5 17.05 3.45 -8.44
CA MET A 5 17.47 3.54 -7.04
C MET A 5 18.89 3.01 -6.78
N LYS A 6 19.48 2.22 -7.71
CA LYS A 6 20.91 1.88 -7.64
C LYS A 6 21.78 3.13 -7.65
N ASP A 7 21.42 4.12 -8.47
CA ASP A 7 22.19 5.35 -8.64
C ASP A 7 21.97 6.34 -7.48
N TYR A 8 20.99 6.05 -6.62
CA TYR A 8 20.62 6.88 -5.45
C TYR A 8 21.08 6.30 -4.11
N GLY A 9 22.00 5.32 -4.15
CA GLY A 9 22.64 4.77 -2.95
C GLY A 9 21.77 3.83 -2.13
N LEU A 10 20.81 3.17 -2.78
CA LEU A 10 20.03 2.10 -2.16
C LEU A 10 20.92 0.87 -1.99
N THR A 11 21.03 0.34 -0.78
CA THR A 11 21.99 -0.72 -0.45
C THR A 11 21.36 -2.01 0.07
N GLY A 12 20.17 -1.95 0.68
CA GLY A 12 19.55 -3.07 1.39
C GLY A 12 20.18 -3.38 2.75
N ILE A 13 21.20 -2.62 3.16
CA ILE A 13 21.96 -2.87 4.41
C ILE A 13 21.52 -1.94 5.53
N ASN A 14 21.17 -0.70 5.21
CA ASN A 14 20.83 0.32 6.20
C ASN A 14 19.40 0.83 6.04
N LYS A 15 18.49 0.28 6.83
CA LYS A 15 17.04 0.60 6.77
C LYS A 15 16.73 2.09 6.83
N THR A 16 17.49 2.87 7.61
CA THR A 16 17.25 4.32 7.73
C THR A 16 17.67 5.08 6.48
N LYS A 17 18.86 4.75 5.94
CA LYS A 17 19.35 5.37 4.69
C LYS A 17 18.48 4.95 3.52
N ASP A 18 18.16 3.67 3.41
CA ASP A 18 17.34 3.12 2.32
C ASP A 18 15.91 3.69 2.33
N THR A 19 15.25 3.72 3.50
CA THR A 19 13.93 4.38 3.64
C THR A 19 13.96 5.84 3.20
N ARG A 20 14.99 6.60 3.63
CA ARG A 20 15.15 8.01 3.25
C ARG A 20 15.44 8.19 1.76
N ALA A 21 16.24 7.31 1.16
CA ALA A 21 16.55 7.35 -0.26
C ALA A 21 15.30 7.10 -1.11
N ILE A 22 14.53 6.05 -0.80
CA ILE A 22 13.26 5.75 -1.46
C ILE A 22 12.28 6.92 -1.30
N GLN A 23 12.11 7.44 -0.08
CA GLN A 23 11.19 8.56 0.15
C GLN A 23 11.61 9.82 -0.64
N ARG A 24 12.90 10.13 -0.74
CA ARG A 24 13.39 11.26 -1.54
C ARG A 24 13.09 11.09 -3.03
N ALA A 25 13.18 9.87 -3.54
CA ALA A 25 12.81 9.57 -4.93
C ALA A 25 11.29 9.76 -5.14
N LEU A 26 10.46 9.21 -4.27
CA LEU A 26 9.00 9.37 -4.32
C LEU A 26 8.57 10.84 -4.22
N ASN A 27 9.27 11.65 -3.45
CA ASN A 27 8.99 13.09 -3.32
C ASN A 27 9.11 13.86 -4.66
N ARG A 28 9.80 13.31 -5.66
CA ARG A 28 9.90 13.93 -7.00
C ARG A 28 8.56 13.97 -7.72
N GLY A 29 7.67 13.01 -7.45
CA GLY A 29 6.31 12.99 -7.98
C GLY A 29 5.49 14.23 -7.62
N ARG A 30 5.85 14.96 -6.56
CA ARG A 30 5.20 16.24 -6.19
C ARG A 30 5.39 17.34 -7.24
N CYS A 31 6.44 17.28 -8.02
CA CYS A 31 6.82 18.34 -8.94
C CYS A 31 6.64 17.96 -10.40
N LYS A 32 6.77 16.68 -10.75
CA LYS A 32 6.68 16.21 -12.13
C LYS A 32 6.44 14.71 -12.21
N PRO A 33 5.86 14.21 -13.32
CA PRO A 33 5.69 12.78 -13.54
C PRO A 33 7.02 12.04 -13.37
N THR A 34 7.01 11.01 -12.50
CA THR A 34 8.22 10.33 -12.06
C THR A 34 8.01 8.83 -12.06
N THR A 35 8.97 8.10 -12.62
CA THR A 35 9.09 6.64 -12.44
C THR A 35 10.24 6.37 -11.49
N VAL A 36 9.98 5.69 -10.39
CA VAL A 36 10.98 5.23 -9.42
C VAL A 36 11.14 3.73 -9.58
N TYR A 37 12.30 3.30 -10.06
CA TYR A 37 12.65 1.89 -10.18
C TYR A 37 13.45 1.42 -8.97
N ILE A 38 12.94 0.38 -8.29
CA ILE A 38 13.63 -0.29 -7.18
C ILE A 38 14.11 -1.67 -7.66
N PRO A 39 15.42 -1.89 -7.71
CA PRO A 39 15.99 -3.15 -8.19
C PRO A 39 15.77 -4.29 -7.19
N LYS A 40 16.00 -5.52 -7.64
CA LYS A 40 16.00 -6.73 -6.82
C LYS A 40 16.76 -6.54 -5.52
N GLY A 41 16.18 -6.99 -4.42
CA GLY A 41 16.74 -6.94 -3.07
C GLY A 41 15.67 -6.83 -1.99
N THR A 42 16.07 -7.02 -0.74
CA THR A 42 15.21 -6.79 0.43
C THR A 42 15.59 -5.48 1.09
N TYR A 43 14.61 -4.59 1.22
CA TYR A 43 14.80 -3.27 1.78
C TYR A 43 13.91 -3.09 3.01
N ASP A 44 14.53 -3.00 4.18
CA ASP A 44 13.85 -2.76 5.44
C ASP A 44 13.39 -1.30 5.53
N ILE A 45 12.08 -1.12 5.66
CA ILE A 45 11.43 0.19 5.71
C ILE A 45 11.11 0.54 7.15
N CYS A 46 11.77 1.57 7.67
CA CYS A 46 11.67 1.95 9.09
C CYS A 46 10.66 3.08 9.38
N LYS A 47 9.97 3.58 8.36
CA LYS A 47 8.88 4.57 8.48
C LYS A 47 7.93 4.42 7.30
N PRO A 48 6.63 4.78 7.45
CA PRO A 48 5.70 4.79 6.33
C PRO A 48 6.22 5.59 5.13
N LEU A 49 6.15 5.01 3.95
CA LEU A 49 6.45 5.69 2.70
C LEU A 49 5.20 6.47 2.24
N THR A 50 5.42 7.67 1.71
CA THR A 50 4.38 8.45 1.06
C THR A 50 4.67 8.53 -0.42
N ILE A 51 3.73 8.07 -1.25
CA ILE A 51 3.76 8.20 -2.70
C ILE A 51 2.90 9.39 -3.12
N TYR A 52 3.38 10.15 -4.08
CA TYR A 52 2.70 11.35 -4.56
C TYR A 52 2.13 11.12 -5.96
N GLY A 53 1.25 12.02 -6.39
CA GLY A 53 0.62 11.93 -7.69
C GLY A 53 1.60 11.88 -8.86
N ASN A 54 1.13 11.39 -10.00
CA ASN A 54 1.93 11.22 -11.22
C ASN A 54 3.19 10.37 -11.03
N THR A 55 3.11 9.36 -10.15
CA THR A 55 4.25 8.51 -9.82
C THR A 55 3.99 7.06 -10.23
N THR A 56 4.90 6.52 -11.02
CA THR A 56 5.01 5.07 -11.23
C THR A 56 6.09 4.52 -10.29
N LEU A 57 5.72 3.64 -9.38
CA LEU A 57 6.64 2.86 -8.56
C LEU A 57 6.80 1.49 -9.21
N LEU A 58 7.96 1.28 -9.83
CA LEU A 58 8.30 0.05 -10.53
C LEU A 58 9.29 -0.75 -9.68
N LEU A 59 8.92 -1.95 -9.30
CA LEU A 59 9.78 -2.85 -8.54
C LEU A 59 10.14 -4.06 -9.42
N ASP A 60 11.38 -4.51 -9.29
CA ASP A 60 11.73 -5.84 -9.78
C ASP A 60 10.86 -6.90 -9.07
N ASN A 61 10.52 -7.99 -9.75
CA ASN A 61 9.65 -9.02 -9.17
C ASN A 61 10.22 -9.69 -7.90
N GLU A 62 11.52 -9.63 -7.73
CA GLU A 62 12.23 -10.13 -6.54
C GLU A 62 12.58 -9.02 -5.52
N THR A 63 12.04 -7.81 -5.72
CA THR A 63 12.17 -6.72 -4.74
C THR A 63 11.20 -6.95 -3.58
N ILE A 64 11.69 -6.82 -2.36
CA ILE A 64 10.89 -6.88 -1.13
C ILE A 64 11.06 -5.56 -0.36
N LEU A 65 9.98 -4.82 -0.21
CA LEU A 65 9.89 -3.73 0.77
C LEU A 65 9.30 -4.32 2.06
N ARG A 66 10.14 -4.46 3.08
CA ARG A 66 9.76 -5.12 4.33
C ARG A 66 9.57 -4.12 5.46
N ARG A 67 8.41 -4.14 6.09
CA ARG A 67 8.08 -3.25 7.20
C ARG A 67 8.93 -3.54 8.45
N CYS A 68 9.49 -2.47 9.06
CA CYS A 68 10.21 -2.50 10.33
C CYS A 68 9.74 -1.35 11.24
N HIS A 69 8.43 -1.12 11.33
CA HIS A 69 7.78 -0.10 12.17
C HIS A 69 6.31 -0.47 12.41
N SER A 70 5.56 0.30 13.19
CA SER A 70 4.17 0.00 13.55
C SER A 70 3.10 0.55 12.60
N GLY A 71 3.47 1.39 11.62
CA GLY A 71 2.51 2.04 10.70
C GLY A 71 2.27 1.29 9.40
N PRO A 72 1.48 1.86 8.47
CA PRO A 72 1.31 1.32 7.11
C PRO A 72 2.62 1.38 6.33
N LEU A 73 2.79 0.50 5.36
CA LEU A 73 4.01 0.51 4.55
C LEU A 73 3.99 1.65 3.52
N LEU A 74 2.85 1.87 2.87
CA LEU A 74 2.68 2.88 1.83
C LEU A 74 1.35 3.64 2.00
N LYS A 75 1.36 4.93 1.68
CA LYS A 75 0.16 5.76 1.62
C LYS A 75 0.30 6.88 0.59
N ASN A 76 -0.82 7.32 -0.01
CA ASN A 76 -0.83 8.43 -0.95
C ASN A 76 -1.19 9.80 -0.32
N GLY A 77 -1.10 9.91 0.98
CA GLY A 77 -1.42 11.15 1.69
C GLY A 77 -0.77 11.22 3.06
N HIS A 78 -0.93 12.34 3.73
CA HIS A 78 -0.44 12.54 5.09
C HIS A 78 -1.44 13.36 5.92
N ARG A 79 -1.36 13.23 7.24
CA ARG A 79 -2.34 13.78 8.20
C ARG A 79 -2.62 15.28 8.03
N PHE A 80 -1.65 16.04 7.56
CA PHE A 80 -1.76 17.49 7.40
C PHE A 80 -2.10 17.92 5.96
N GLY A 81 -2.35 16.96 5.06
CA GLY A 81 -2.78 17.25 3.71
C GLY A 81 -4.27 17.57 3.65
N PHE A 82 -4.62 18.54 2.83
CA PHE A 82 -6.01 18.94 2.64
C PHE A 82 -6.60 18.14 1.47
N TYR A 83 -7.16 16.96 1.78
CA TYR A 83 -7.76 16.07 0.78
C TYR A 83 -9.27 16.06 0.90
N ARG A 84 -9.95 16.22 -0.26
CA ARG A 84 -11.40 16.24 -0.37
C ARG A 84 -11.81 15.76 -1.76
N GLY A 85 -12.95 15.06 -1.89
CA GLY A 85 -13.34 14.49 -3.16
C GLY A 85 -12.22 13.59 -3.70
N TYR A 86 -11.85 13.77 -4.95
CA TYR A 86 -10.75 13.05 -5.61
C TYR A 86 -9.51 13.93 -5.83
N ASN A 87 -9.32 14.99 -5.04
CA ASN A 87 -8.24 15.96 -5.24
C ASN A 87 -6.89 15.57 -4.61
N GLY A 88 -6.80 14.38 -4.04
CA GLY A 88 -5.56 13.88 -3.46
C GLY A 88 -4.52 13.48 -4.51
N HIS A 89 -3.51 12.75 -4.06
CA HIS A 89 -2.46 12.29 -4.95
C HIS A 89 -2.96 11.18 -5.86
N SER A 90 -3.15 11.48 -7.13
CA SER A 90 -3.73 10.66 -8.19
C SER A 90 -2.71 10.25 -9.25
N HIS A 91 -3.09 9.40 -10.21
CA HIS A 91 -2.23 8.86 -11.25
C HIS A 91 -1.02 8.14 -10.67
N ILE A 92 -1.31 7.20 -9.75
CA ILE A 92 -0.30 6.40 -9.06
C ILE A 92 -0.37 4.97 -9.59
N HIS A 93 0.74 4.51 -10.16
CA HIS A 93 0.85 3.16 -10.70
C HIS A 93 1.95 2.40 -9.96
N ILE A 94 1.61 1.26 -9.36
CA ILE A 94 2.56 0.40 -8.64
C ILE A 94 2.66 -0.92 -9.40
N LYS A 95 3.87 -1.29 -9.80
CA LYS A 95 4.10 -2.45 -10.65
C LYS A 95 5.19 -3.36 -10.10
N GLY A 96 4.87 -4.65 -9.95
CA GLY A 96 5.78 -5.68 -9.46
C GLY A 96 6.14 -5.57 -7.98
N GLY A 97 7.03 -6.45 -7.55
CA GLY A 97 7.60 -6.49 -6.21
C GLY A 97 6.65 -6.95 -5.10
N LYS A 98 7.21 -7.03 -3.90
CA LYS A 98 6.55 -7.56 -2.71
C LYS A 98 6.56 -6.52 -1.59
N PHE A 99 5.41 -6.29 -1.00
CA PHE A 99 5.19 -5.43 0.17
C PHE A 99 4.93 -6.34 1.37
N ASP A 100 5.97 -6.60 2.15
CA ASP A 100 5.91 -7.51 3.29
C ASP A 100 5.65 -6.74 4.59
N MET A 101 4.50 -6.97 5.20
CA MET A 101 4.14 -6.34 6.47
C MET A 101 4.91 -6.93 7.65
N ASN A 102 5.67 -8.03 7.44
CA ASN A 102 6.55 -8.63 8.45
C ASN A 102 5.81 -8.91 9.77
N GLY A 103 4.58 -9.42 9.66
CA GLY A 103 3.63 -9.49 10.76
C GLY A 103 4.10 -10.33 11.95
N VAL A 104 4.88 -11.38 11.73
CA VAL A 104 5.42 -12.20 12.81
C VAL A 104 6.41 -11.41 13.68
N SER A 105 7.32 -10.65 13.05
CA SER A 105 8.31 -9.85 13.79
C SER A 105 7.76 -8.50 14.27
N TYR A 106 6.75 -7.96 13.57
CA TYR A 106 6.10 -6.69 13.87
C TYR A 106 4.58 -6.88 13.93
N PRO A 107 4.04 -7.50 15.01
CA PRO A 107 2.63 -7.89 15.11
C PRO A 107 1.70 -6.71 15.44
N TYR A 108 1.84 -5.62 14.69
CA TYR A 108 1.00 -4.44 14.85
C TYR A 108 -0.18 -4.49 13.88
N ASN A 109 -1.38 -4.33 14.42
CA ASN A 109 -2.58 -4.12 13.61
C ASN A 109 -2.38 -2.89 12.71
N ASN A 110 -2.18 -3.13 11.43
CA ASN A 110 -2.09 -2.04 10.46
C ASN A 110 -2.32 -2.52 9.02
N THR A 111 -2.85 -1.61 8.22
CA THR A 111 -3.04 -1.78 6.78
C THR A 111 -1.72 -1.59 6.03
N ALA A 112 -1.46 -2.39 5.00
CA ALA A 112 -0.22 -2.26 4.24
C ALA A 112 -0.23 -1.02 3.33
N MET A 113 -1.29 -0.83 2.55
CA MET A 113 -1.44 0.33 1.66
C MET A 113 -2.71 1.11 1.99
N CYS A 114 -2.57 2.40 2.32
CA CYS A 114 -3.69 3.30 2.57
C CYS A 114 -3.79 4.31 1.42
N ILE A 115 -4.84 4.18 0.60
CA ILE A 115 -5.06 5.00 -0.61
C ILE A 115 -6.38 5.74 -0.44
N GLY A 116 -6.35 7.05 -0.50
CA GLY A 116 -7.56 7.86 -0.30
C GLY A 116 -7.63 9.10 -1.18
N HIS A 117 -8.85 9.58 -1.45
CA HIS A 117 -9.14 10.82 -2.17
C HIS A 117 -8.43 10.94 -3.52
N ALA A 118 -8.45 9.91 -4.36
CA ALA A 118 -7.63 9.88 -5.56
C ALA A 118 -8.37 9.39 -6.80
N GLU A 119 -7.75 9.64 -7.96
CA GLU A 119 -8.15 9.09 -9.24
C GLU A 119 -7.01 8.29 -9.87
N ASP A 120 -7.37 7.33 -10.73
CA ASP A 120 -6.41 6.53 -11.52
C ASP A 120 -5.31 5.91 -10.65
N ILE A 121 -5.70 4.91 -9.88
CA ILE A 121 -4.80 4.11 -9.06
C ILE A 121 -4.67 2.73 -9.67
N GLN A 122 -3.45 2.28 -9.92
CA GLN A 122 -3.19 0.98 -10.54
C GLN A 122 -2.18 0.17 -9.72
N LEU A 123 -2.51 -1.09 -9.46
CA LEU A 123 -1.60 -2.11 -8.92
C LEU A 123 -1.54 -3.28 -9.88
N ILE A 124 -0.36 -3.59 -10.41
CA ILE A 124 -0.18 -4.66 -11.41
C ILE A 124 0.97 -5.57 -11.00
N GLY A 125 0.69 -6.88 -10.83
CA GLY A 125 1.69 -7.87 -10.47
C GLY A 125 2.35 -7.65 -9.11
N VAL A 126 1.63 -7.03 -8.17
CA VAL A 126 2.11 -6.71 -6.81
C VAL A 126 1.75 -7.83 -5.85
N THR A 127 2.66 -8.22 -4.98
CA THR A 127 2.36 -9.08 -3.82
C THR A 127 2.30 -8.25 -2.55
N ILE A 128 1.24 -8.38 -1.76
CA ILE A 128 1.14 -7.82 -0.41
C ILE A 128 0.99 -8.98 0.57
N LYS A 129 1.85 -9.04 1.58
CA LYS A 129 1.87 -10.23 2.43
C LYS A 129 2.10 -9.97 3.93
N ASN A 130 1.74 -10.99 4.74
CA ASN A 130 1.98 -11.07 6.18
C ASN A 130 1.34 -9.93 6.99
N VAL A 131 0.06 -9.67 6.73
CA VAL A 131 -0.72 -8.62 7.39
C VAL A 131 -1.28 -9.10 8.73
N VAL A 132 -1.24 -8.24 9.74
CA VAL A 132 -1.83 -8.49 11.07
C VAL A 132 -3.04 -7.61 11.26
N SER A 133 -4.22 -8.19 11.43
CA SER A 133 -5.50 -7.58 11.84
C SER A 133 -5.98 -6.37 11.03
N GLY A 134 -5.22 -5.94 10.00
CA GLY A 134 -5.54 -4.82 9.11
C GLY A 134 -5.97 -5.32 7.74
N HIS A 135 -5.77 -4.50 6.72
CA HIS A 135 -6.04 -4.81 5.32
C HIS A 135 -4.75 -4.81 4.50
N ALA A 136 -4.71 -5.53 3.40
CA ALA A 136 -3.63 -5.35 2.43
C ALA A 136 -3.79 -3.99 1.73
N ILE A 137 -5.01 -3.66 1.32
CA ILE A 137 -5.33 -2.35 0.74
C ILE A 137 -6.57 -1.80 1.45
N ASP A 138 -6.50 -0.55 1.89
CA ASP A 138 -7.63 0.24 2.33
C ASP A 138 -7.78 1.40 1.32
N ALA A 139 -8.79 1.29 0.47
CA ALA A 139 -9.08 2.21 -0.62
C ALA A 139 -10.39 2.95 -0.34
N CYS A 140 -10.30 4.24 -0.04
CA CYS A 140 -11.43 5.03 0.39
C CYS A 140 -11.54 6.35 -0.40
N GLY A 141 -12.67 6.53 -1.09
CA GLY A 141 -12.87 7.69 -1.96
C GLY A 141 -11.96 7.68 -3.19
N ILE A 142 -12.01 6.60 -3.97
CA ILE A 142 -11.20 6.42 -5.18
C ILE A 142 -12.09 6.40 -6.43
N ASN A 143 -11.71 7.14 -7.46
CA ASN A 143 -12.33 7.05 -8.79
C ASN A 143 -11.37 6.40 -9.79
N GLY A 144 -11.63 5.15 -10.16
CA GLY A 144 -10.73 4.36 -11.02
C GLY A 144 -9.64 3.67 -10.22
N LEU A 145 -9.94 2.48 -9.69
CA LEU A 145 -9.00 1.57 -9.05
C LEU A 145 -8.86 0.32 -9.91
N TYR A 146 -7.66 0.06 -10.40
CA TYR A 146 -7.35 -1.12 -11.20
C TYR A 146 -6.31 -1.99 -10.49
N ILE A 147 -6.70 -3.21 -10.14
CA ILE A 147 -5.85 -4.20 -9.47
C ILE A 147 -5.81 -5.45 -10.35
N LYS A 148 -4.63 -5.78 -10.88
CA LYS A 148 -4.48 -6.89 -11.81
C LYS A 148 -3.30 -7.78 -11.47
N SER A 149 -3.51 -9.11 -11.57
CA SER A 149 -2.47 -10.13 -11.38
C SER A 149 -1.69 -9.94 -10.07
N CYS A 150 -2.39 -9.51 -9.02
CA CYS A 150 -1.84 -9.27 -7.69
C CYS A 150 -2.04 -10.49 -6.77
N SER A 151 -1.15 -10.63 -5.78
CA SER A 151 -1.26 -11.66 -4.74
C SER A 151 -1.39 -11.02 -3.36
N PHE A 152 -2.34 -11.53 -2.59
CA PHE A 152 -2.61 -11.13 -1.22
C PHE A 152 -2.40 -12.36 -0.33
N GLU A 153 -1.23 -12.43 0.34
CA GLU A 153 -0.73 -13.65 0.95
C GLU A 153 -0.48 -13.48 2.45
N GLY A 154 -1.14 -14.30 3.26
CA GLY A 154 -0.89 -14.34 4.70
C GLY A 154 -1.58 -13.24 5.48
N PHE A 155 -2.52 -13.69 6.31
CA PHE A 155 -3.24 -12.88 7.28
C PHE A 155 -3.29 -13.59 8.62
N ILE A 156 -3.19 -12.84 9.70
CA ILE A 156 -3.45 -13.31 11.05
C ILE A 156 -4.13 -12.21 11.87
N ASP A 157 -5.03 -12.61 12.74
CA ASP A 157 -5.59 -11.74 13.76
C ASP A 157 -5.28 -12.29 15.15
N TYR A 158 -4.38 -11.64 15.87
CA TYR A 158 -4.04 -12.02 17.24
C TYR A 158 -5.07 -11.54 18.28
N SER A 159 -5.92 -10.58 17.90
CA SER A 159 -6.93 -10.05 18.84
C SER A 159 -8.19 -10.91 18.94
N GLY A 160 -8.49 -11.68 17.89
CA GLY A 160 -9.77 -12.38 17.73
C GLY A 160 -10.96 -11.46 17.37
N GLU A 161 -10.74 -10.15 17.29
CA GLU A 161 -11.78 -9.15 17.01
C GLU A 161 -11.81 -8.69 15.55
N ARG A 162 -10.75 -8.98 14.78
CA ARG A 162 -10.56 -8.53 13.40
C ARG A 162 -10.47 -9.69 12.40
N PHE A 163 -10.94 -10.87 12.77
CA PHE A 163 -10.95 -12.06 11.90
C PHE A 163 -11.71 -11.82 10.56
N TYR A 164 -12.59 -10.85 10.51
CA TYR A 164 -13.39 -10.49 9.35
C TYR A 164 -12.71 -9.47 8.42
N SER A 165 -11.48 -9.01 8.72
CA SER A 165 -10.79 -8.04 7.87
C SER A 165 -10.61 -8.57 6.45
N GLU A 166 -10.94 -7.74 5.50
CA GLU A 166 -10.79 -7.99 4.08
C GLU A 166 -9.36 -7.72 3.61
N ALA A 167 -8.89 -8.46 2.60
CA ALA A 167 -7.63 -8.11 1.96
C ALA A 167 -7.73 -6.75 1.25
N ILE A 168 -8.81 -6.51 0.51
CA ILE A 168 -9.08 -5.24 -0.15
C ILE A 168 -10.36 -4.65 0.45
N GLN A 169 -10.21 -3.54 1.16
CA GLN A 169 -11.33 -2.75 1.67
C GLN A 169 -11.63 -1.60 0.72
N LEU A 170 -12.91 -1.47 0.32
CA LEU A 170 -13.42 -0.43 -0.57
C LEU A 170 -14.47 0.39 0.18
N ASP A 171 -14.13 1.61 0.59
CA ASP A 171 -14.99 2.39 1.47
C ASP A 171 -15.38 3.76 0.90
N ILE A 172 -16.35 4.39 1.57
CA ILE A 172 -16.76 5.77 1.42
C ILE A 172 -16.08 6.61 2.49
N GLN A 173 -15.72 7.85 2.18
CA GLN A 173 -15.12 8.79 3.13
C GLN A 173 -16.15 9.27 4.17
N VAL A 174 -16.44 8.39 5.13
CA VAL A 174 -17.31 8.68 6.28
C VAL A 174 -16.55 8.54 7.60
N PRO A 175 -17.05 9.11 8.71
CA PRO A 175 -16.39 8.98 10.01
C PRO A 175 -16.12 7.51 10.39
N GLY A 176 -14.87 7.20 10.73
CA GLY A 176 -14.43 5.86 11.14
C GLY A 176 -14.01 4.92 10.00
N ALA A 177 -14.42 5.14 8.75
CA ALA A 177 -14.06 4.26 7.65
C ALA A 177 -12.58 4.38 7.27
N PHE A 178 -12.06 5.60 7.15
CA PHE A 178 -10.67 5.85 6.75
C PHE A 178 -9.99 6.87 7.68
N PRO A 179 -9.54 6.50 8.88
CA PRO A 179 -8.96 7.44 9.86
C PRO A 179 -7.48 7.77 9.58
N LYS A 180 -7.05 7.80 8.32
CA LYS A 180 -5.63 7.95 7.97
C LYS A 180 -5.27 9.38 7.58
N PHE A 181 -6.03 9.98 6.69
CA PHE A 181 -5.89 11.37 6.23
C PHE A 181 -7.12 11.78 5.41
N GLY A 182 -7.26 13.10 5.17
CA GLY A 182 -8.35 13.66 4.38
C GLY A 182 -9.61 13.94 5.19
N THR A 183 -10.65 14.38 4.49
CA THR A 183 -11.95 14.73 5.06
C THR A 183 -12.94 13.59 4.93
N THR A 184 -13.89 13.50 5.86
CA THR A 184 -15.02 12.57 5.81
C THR A 184 -16.20 13.21 5.07
N ASP A 185 -16.02 13.48 3.79
CA ASP A 185 -16.93 14.29 2.96
C ASP A 185 -17.93 13.47 2.12
N GLY A 186 -18.02 12.17 2.38
CA GLY A 186 -18.91 11.27 1.66
C GLY A 186 -18.41 10.85 0.28
N THR A 187 -17.16 11.11 -0.06
CA THR A 187 -16.59 10.69 -1.35
C THR A 187 -16.59 9.17 -1.48
N ILE A 188 -17.25 8.65 -2.50
CA ILE A 188 -17.41 7.22 -2.75
C ILE A 188 -16.19 6.63 -3.50
N THR A 189 -15.92 5.35 -3.29
CA THR A 189 -15.04 4.56 -4.17
C THR A 189 -15.86 4.00 -5.32
N LYS A 190 -15.42 4.23 -6.57
CA LYS A 190 -16.12 3.82 -7.79
C LYS A 190 -15.18 3.48 -8.93
N ASN A 191 -15.73 2.85 -10.00
CA ASN A 191 -14.96 2.41 -11.17
C ASN A 191 -13.81 1.49 -10.78
N VAL A 192 -14.12 0.43 -10.03
CA VAL A 192 -13.17 -0.55 -9.51
C VAL A 192 -13.14 -1.77 -10.41
N VAL A 193 -11.96 -2.20 -10.81
CA VAL A 193 -11.72 -3.46 -11.51
C VAL A 193 -10.63 -4.23 -10.77
N ILE A 194 -10.95 -5.47 -10.38
CA ILE A 194 -10.03 -6.39 -9.72
C ILE A 194 -10.09 -7.70 -10.52
N GLU A 195 -8.97 -8.07 -11.13
CA GLU A 195 -8.91 -9.24 -12.00
C GLU A 195 -7.62 -10.05 -11.83
N ASP A 196 -7.70 -11.35 -12.06
CA ASP A 196 -6.57 -12.28 -12.02
C ASP A 196 -5.79 -12.23 -10.69
N CYS A 197 -6.48 -12.05 -9.55
CA CYS A 197 -5.86 -11.90 -8.25
C CYS A 197 -5.93 -13.18 -7.41
N TYR A 198 -4.89 -13.42 -6.63
CA TYR A 198 -4.80 -14.53 -5.69
C TYR A 198 -4.95 -14.04 -4.24
N PHE A 199 -5.72 -14.79 -3.44
CA PHE A 199 -5.90 -14.57 -2.01
C PHE A 199 -5.67 -15.89 -1.26
N GLY A 200 -4.64 -15.94 -0.42
CA GLY A 200 -4.28 -17.19 0.24
C GLY A 200 -3.30 -17.04 1.39
N PRO A 201 -2.78 -18.16 1.91
CA PRO A 201 -1.74 -18.13 2.93
C PRO A 201 -0.41 -17.65 2.36
N SER A 202 0.49 -17.18 3.21
CA SER A 202 1.87 -16.98 2.83
C SER A 202 2.71 -18.24 3.08
N GLU A 203 4.02 -18.14 2.81
CA GLU A 203 4.98 -19.19 3.12
C GLU A 203 5.22 -19.39 4.63
N LEU A 204 4.77 -18.45 5.47
CA LEU A 204 4.94 -18.53 6.93
C LEU A 204 3.79 -19.34 7.54
N PRO A 205 4.05 -20.37 8.34
CA PRO A 205 3.00 -21.24 8.88
C PRO A 205 1.94 -20.51 9.72
N GLU A 206 2.34 -19.42 10.37
CA GLU A 206 1.43 -18.61 11.21
C GLU A 206 0.50 -17.71 10.39
N MET A 207 0.86 -17.42 9.14
CA MET A 207 0.16 -16.50 8.26
C MET A 207 -0.80 -17.25 7.33
N GLY A 208 -2.03 -17.44 7.82
CA GLY A 208 -3.09 -18.15 7.11
C GLY A 208 -3.69 -17.37 5.94
N SER A 209 -4.74 -17.95 5.37
CA SER A 209 -5.50 -17.31 4.30
C SER A 209 -6.34 -16.15 4.82
N TRP A 210 -6.66 -15.22 3.95
CA TRP A 210 -7.66 -14.19 4.20
C TRP A 210 -9.05 -14.82 4.34
N ASN A 211 -9.79 -14.43 5.36
CA ASN A 211 -11.17 -14.88 5.52
C ASN A 211 -12.13 -14.20 4.53
N ARG A 212 -11.76 -13.00 4.10
CA ARG A 212 -12.49 -12.22 3.09
C ARG A 212 -11.52 -11.59 2.10
N ALA A 213 -11.81 -11.75 0.83
CA ALA A 213 -10.98 -11.17 -0.24
C ALA A 213 -11.25 -9.66 -0.39
N ILE A 214 -12.52 -9.30 -0.54
CA ILE A 214 -12.96 -7.92 -0.84
C ILE A 214 -14.20 -7.62 0.00
N GLY A 215 -14.27 -6.40 0.52
CA GLY A 215 -15.44 -5.93 1.25
C GLY A 215 -15.48 -4.44 1.47
N SER A 216 -16.54 -3.98 2.15
CA SER A 216 -16.77 -2.60 2.52
C SER A 216 -17.46 -2.54 3.88
N HIS A 217 -17.10 -1.59 4.72
CA HIS A 217 -17.78 -1.32 5.99
C HIS A 217 -18.76 -0.15 5.88
N ALA A 218 -18.58 0.69 4.88
CA ALA A 218 -19.42 1.83 4.59
C ALA A 218 -19.76 1.82 3.10
N SER A 219 -21.00 1.48 2.79
CA SER A 219 -21.56 1.41 1.43
C SER A 219 -22.90 2.14 1.37
#